data_0f9cf542a27e5808c0bce161c1eea67f
#
_entry.id   0f9cf542a27e5808c0bce161c1eea67f
#
_cell.length_a   1.000
_cell.length_b   1.000
_cell.length_c   1.000
_cell.angle_alpha   90.00
_cell.angle_beta   90.00
_cell.angle_gamma   90.00
#
_symmetry.space_group_name_H-M   'P 1'
#
loop_
_entity.id
_entity.type
_entity.pdbx_description
1 polymer ?
#
loop_
_entity_poly.entity_id
_entity_poly.type
_entity_poly.pdbx_seq_one_letter_code
_entity_poly.pdbx_strand_id
1 'polypeptide(L)'
;MTDAITITRPDDWHLHVRDGAALSAVVPHSAAQFGRALIMPNLRPPVTTAQQAIDYRERILAAVPAGRTFEPVMSLYLTDKLPPEEIARAAAAGVRALKLYPAGATTNSDAGVTDIRHTYKTLEAMQQHGLLLLVHGEVTDPAIDLFDREAVFIDRVLIPLRRDFPELKIVFEHLTTKEGAHYVRDAGRFTGATITAHHLLYNRNAIFTGGIRPHYYCLPVLKRETHRLALVEAATSGSDRFFLGTDSAPHAAHLKEHALGCAGCYTGLTAIELYAEAFDNAGALDKLEGFASLHGPDFYGLPRNGDTITLRRETWTVPETVPYGEAALKPLRGGETLGWRLVA
;
A
#
# COMPACT_ATOMS: atom_id res chain seq x y z
N MET A 1 -25.66 11.61 -14.21
CA MET A 1 -24.54 11.31 -13.27
C MET A 1 -24.94 9.99 -12.60
N THR A 2 -23.99 9.09 -12.40
CA THR A 2 -24.24 7.79 -11.76
C THR A 2 -24.43 8.01 -10.26
N ASP A 3 -25.59 7.60 -9.71
CA ASP A 3 -25.92 7.83 -8.30
C ASP A 3 -25.40 6.72 -7.37
N ALA A 4 -25.05 5.57 -7.92
CA ALA A 4 -24.44 4.45 -7.20
C ALA A 4 -23.62 3.57 -8.15
N ILE A 5 -22.56 2.95 -7.62
CA ILE A 5 -21.80 1.90 -8.31
C ILE A 5 -21.72 0.67 -7.41
N THR A 6 -21.87 -0.49 -8.01
CA THR A 6 -21.63 -1.79 -7.34
C THR A 6 -20.46 -2.45 -8.04
N ILE A 7 -19.48 -2.85 -7.27
CA ILE A 7 -18.25 -3.51 -7.75
C ILE A 7 -18.00 -4.79 -6.96
N THR A 8 -17.27 -5.73 -7.53
CA THR A 8 -16.70 -6.86 -6.78
C THR A 8 -15.97 -6.31 -5.57
N ARG A 9 -16.13 -6.96 -4.39
CA ARG A 9 -15.46 -6.51 -3.17
C ARG A 9 -13.97 -6.38 -3.40
N PRO A 10 -13.36 -5.19 -3.14
CA PRO A 10 -11.95 -4.95 -3.44
C PRO A 10 -11.01 -5.65 -2.47
N ASP A 11 -9.75 -5.71 -2.86
CA ASP A 11 -8.62 -6.10 -2.03
C ASP A 11 -7.66 -4.93 -1.86
N ASP A 12 -7.02 -4.84 -0.68
CA ASP A 12 -5.98 -3.85 -0.41
C ASP A 12 -4.60 -4.50 -0.49
N TRP A 13 -3.84 -4.18 -1.52
CA TRP A 13 -2.52 -4.80 -1.75
C TRP A 13 -1.36 -4.11 -1.03
N HIS A 14 -1.66 -3.20 -0.09
CA HIS A 14 -0.66 -2.57 0.77
C HIS A 14 -1.28 -1.97 2.03
N LEU A 15 -1.23 -2.68 3.16
CA LEU A 15 -1.88 -2.26 4.40
C LEU A 15 -0.98 -2.39 5.61
N HIS A 16 -0.87 -1.31 6.41
CA HIS A 16 -0.26 -1.32 7.73
C HIS A 16 -1.34 -1.36 8.81
N VAL A 17 -1.35 -2.40 9.63
CA VAL A 17 -2.29 -2.52 10.77
C VAL A 17 -1.60 -2.39 12.13
N ARG A 18 -0.25 -2.30 12.12
CA ARG A 18 0.57 -2.28 13.34
C ARG A 18 0.36 -3.56 14.17
N ASP A 19 0.47 -3.50 15.50
CA ASP A 19 0.28 -4.66 16.39
C ASP A 19 -0.35 -4.22 17.71
N GLY A 20 -0.71 -5.19 18.57
CA GLY A 20 -1.27 -4.94 19.89
C GLY A 20 -2.61 -4.19 19.83
N ALA A 21 -2.77 -3.16 20.69
CA ALA A 21 -3.99 -2.37 20.78
C ALA A 21 -4.39 -1.65 19.47
N ALA A 22 -3.45 -1.41 18.55
CA ALA A 22 -3.73 -0.80 17.26
C ALA A 22 -4.63 -1.69 16.38
N LEU A 23 -4.50 -3.02 16.45
CA LEU A 23 -5.26 -3.95 15.63
C LEU A 23 -6.77 -3.76 15.78
N SER A 24 -7.26 -3.70 17.03
CA SER A 24 -8.69 -3.51 17.32
C SER A 24 -9.23 -2.15 16.83
N ALA A 25 -8.36 -1.17 16.66
CA ALA A 25 -8.73 0.15 16.17
C ALA A 25 -8.81 0.23 14.64
N VAL A 26 -7.93 -0.47 13.90
CA VAL A 26 -7.80 -0.25 12.45
C VAL A 26 -8.30 -1.43 11.60
N VAL A 27 -8.17 -2.67 12.07
CA VAL A 27 -8.64 -3.86 11.33
C VAL A 27 -10.13 -3.79 10.98
N PRO A 28 -11.03 -3.36 11.90
CA PRO A 28 -12.45 -3.22 11.58
C PRO A 28 -12.74 -2.29 10.40
N HIS A 29 -12.00 -1.21 10.24
CA HIS A 29 -12.17 -0.25 9.14
C HIS A 29 -11.81 -0.88 7.79
N SER A 30 -10.70 -1.61 7.72
CA SER A 30 -10.29 -2.32 6.51
C SER A 30 -11.23 -3.50 6.20
N ALA A 31 -11.61 -4.29 7.22
CA ALA A 31 -12.51 -5.41 7.07
C ALA A 31 -13.94 -5.01 6.63
N ALA A 32 -14.35 -3.75 6.83
CA ALA A 32 -15.62 -3.23 6.33
C ALA A 32 -15.64 -3.05 4.81
N GLN A 33 -14.49 -2.82 4.19
CA GLN A 33 -14.33 -2.42 2.80
C GLN A 33 -13.75 -3.55 1.93
N PHE A 34 -12.72 -4.22 2.44
CA PHE A 34 -11.89 -5.16 1.68
C PHE A 34 -12.18 -6.63 2.05
N GLY A 35 -12.10 -7.52 1.05
CA GLY A 35 -12.15 -8.96 1.26
C GLY A 35 -10.82 -9.48 1.81
N ARG A 36 -9.72 -8.92 1.31
CA ARG A 36 -8.35 -9.26 1.69
C ARG A 36 -7.50 -8.00 1.82
N ALA A 37 -6.40 -8.12 2.58
CA ALA A 37 -5.34 -7.14 2.50
C ALA A 37 -3.95 -7.78 2.62
N LEU A 38 -3.00 -7.27 1.84
CA LEU A 38 -1.59 -7.61 1.96
C LEU A 38 -0.97 -6.82 3.12
N ILE A 39 -0.57 -7.54 4.15
CA ILE A 39 -0.12 -6.97 5.41
C ILE A 39 1.37 -6.67 5.36
N MET A 40 1.73 -5.42 5.64
CA MET A 40 3.11 -4.98 5.69
C MET A 40 3.83 -5.45 6.95
N PRO A 41 5.09 -5.94 6.82
CA PRO A 41 5.78 -6.67 7.87
C PRO A 41 6.64 -5.79 8.79
N ASN A 42 6.64 -4.45 8.63
CA ASN A 42 7.54 -3.51 9.30
C ASN A 42 7.11 -3.18 10.74
N LEU A 43 6.92 -4.20 11.54
CA LEU A 43 6.76 -4.09 12.99
C LEU A 43 8.10 -3.82 13.71
N ARG A 44 8.09 -3.75 15.02
CA ARG A 44 9.28 -3.76 15.89
C ARG A 44 9.15 -4.84 16.96
N PRO A 45 9.89 -5.96 16.79
CA PRO A 45 10.77 -6.33 15.68
C PRO A 45 9.99 -6.63 14.39
N PRO A 46 10.65 -6.58 13.20
CA PRO A 46 9.99 -6.88 11.93
C PRO A 46 9.65 -8.38 11.79
N VAL A 47 8.64 -8.67 10.97
CA VAL A 47 8.22 -10.05 10.67
C VAL A 47 9.16 -10.62 9.61
N THR A 48 10.09 -11.49 10.00
CA THR A 48 11.14 -12.03 9.12
C THR A 48 11.06 -13.55 8.94
N THR A 49 10.18 -14.24 9.66
CA THR A 49 10.06 -15.69 9.58
C THR A 49 8.61 -16.11 9.31
N ALA A 50 8.45 -17.32 8.76
CA ALA A 50 7.15 -17.95 8.53
C ALA A 50 6.32 -18.06 9.82
N GLN A 51 6.96 -18.46 10.95
CA GLN A 51 6.25 -18.55 12.22
C GLN A 51 5.76 -17.19 12.71
N GLN A 52 6.59 -16.16 12.63
CA GLN A 52 6.17 -14.80 12.99
C GLN A 52 5.00 -14.30 12.13
N ALA A 53 4.97 -14.67 10.84
CA ALA A 53 3.86 -14.33 9.96
C ALA A 53 2.57 -15.04 10.37
N ILE A 54 2.62 -16.32 10.74
CA ILE A 54 1.49 -17.09 11.27
C ILE A 54 0.96 -16.43 12.54
N ASP A 55 1.83 -16.19 13.52
CA ASP A 55 1.46 -15.59 14.80
C ASP A 55 0.84 -14.18 14.62
N TYR A 56 1.37 -13.40 13.68
CA TYR A 56 0.82 -12.07 13.37
C TYR A 56 -0.54 -12.17 12.68
N ARG A 57 -0.69 -13.11 11.74
CA ARG A 57 -1.97 -13.38 11.08
C ARG A 57 -3.07 -13.73 12.09
N GLU A 58 -2.77 -14.58 13.07
CA GLU A 58 -3.73 -14.96 14.13
C GLU A 58 -4.16 -13.74 14.97
N ARG A 59 -3.23 -12.86 15.32
CA ARG A 59 -3.56 -11.62 16.06
C ARG A 59 -4.44 -10.68 15.25
N ILE A 60 -4.20 -10.56 13.94
CA ILE A 60 -5.04 -9.76 13.03
C ILE A 60 -6.44 -10.36 12.93
N LEU A 61 -6.55 -11.68 12.75
CA LEU A 61 -7.84 -12.37 12.67
C LEU A 61 -8.67 -12.22 13.95
N ALA A 62 -8.02 -12.23 15.12
CA ALA A 62 -8.68 -11.98 16.40
C ALA A 62 -9.28 -10.55 16.52
N ALA A 63 -8.81 -9.60 15.72
CA ALA A 63 -9.31 -8.23 15.67
C ALA A 63 -10.40 -8.00 14.59
N VAL A 64 -10.70 -9.00 13.77
CA VAL A 64 -11.77 -8.91 12.78
C VAL A 64 -13.12 -8.98 13.51
N PRO A 65 -14.05 -8.04 13.26
CA PRO A 65 -15.36 -8.06 13.90
C PRO A 65 -16.17 -9.33 13.60
N ALA A 66 -16.90 -9.81 14.58
CA ALA A 66 -17.80 -10.97 14.39
C ALA A 66 -18.76 -10.75 13.22
N GLY A 67 -18.92 -11.77 12.39
CA GLY A 67 -19.78 -11.72 11.20
C GLY A 67 -19.17 -11.02 9.98
N ARG A 68 -17.95 -10.49 10.07
CA ARG A 68 -17.19 -9.99 8.92
C ARG A 68 -16.17 -11.04 8.44
N THR A 69 -16.00 -11.11 7.12
CA THR A 69 -14.93 -11.90 6.50
C THR A 69 -13.80 -10.94 6.10
N PHE A 70 -12.59 -11.30 6.45
CA PHE A 70 -11.38 -10.57 6.05
C PHE A 70 -10.19 -11.51 6.07
N GLU A 71 -9.43 -11.57 4.99
CA GLU A 71 -8.25 -12.42 4.87
C GLU A 71 -6.97 -11.58 4.89
N PRO A 72 -6.16 -11.66 5.97
CA PRO A 72 -4.82 -11.10 5.96
C PRO A 72 -3.89 -11.97 5.10
N VAL A 73 -3.42 -11.43 3.99
CA VAL A 73 -2.37 -12.01 3.16
C VAL A 73 -1.02 -11.56 3.72
N MET A 74 -0.20 -12.51 4.15
CA MET A 74 1.03 -12.19 4.89
C MET A 74 2.22 -11.96 3.98
N SER A 75 3.10 -11.04 4.39
CA SER A 75 4.41 -10.82 3.80
C SER A 75 5.51 -10.89 4.87
N LEU A 76 6.75 -11.19 4.45
CA LEU A 76 7.93 -11.08 5.29
C LEU A 76 8.73 -9.82 4.97
N TYR A 77 9.50 -9.37 5.93
CA TYR A 77 10.43 -8.26 5.81
C TYR A 77 11.76 -8.78 5.22
N LEU A 78 12.15 -8.30 4.05
CA LEU A 78 13.43 -8.63 3.43
C LEU A 78 14.55 -7.87 4.13
N THR A 79 15.56 -8.61 4.61
CA THR A 79 16.77 -8.06 5.23
C THR A 79 18.01 -8.55 4.51
N ASP A 80 19.16 -7.91 4.70
CA ASP A 80 20.45 -8.38 4.16
C ASP A 80 20.82 -9.80 4.59
N LYS A 81 20.25 -10.27 5.72
CA LYS A 81 20.61 -11.55 6.36
C LYS A 81 19.51 -12.61 6.27
N LEU A 82 18.39 -12.33 5.60
CA LEU A 82 17.32 -13.31 5.47
C LEU A 82 17.79 -14.51 4.63
N PRO A 83 17.88 -15.72 5.22
CA PRO A 83 18.41 -16.88 4.52
C PRO A 83 17.42 -17.41 3.47
N PRO A 84 17.90 -17.90 2.31
CA PRO A 84 17.05 -18.44 1.25
C PRO A 84 16.19 -19.64 1.70
N GLU A 85 16.62 -20.40 2.70
CA GLU A 85 15.89 -21.54 3.25
C GLU A 85 14.58 -21.11 3.94
N GLU A 86 14.49 -19.84 4.40
CA GLU A 86 13.25 -19.30 4.98
C GLU A 86 12.17 -19.12 3.91
N ILE A 87 12.55 -18.94 2.65
CA ILE A 87 11.60 -18.72 1.55
C ILE A 87 10.71 -19.95 1.33
N ALA A 88 11.30 -21.16 1.35
CA ALA A 88 10.52 -22.39 1.25
C ALA A 88 9.54 -22.56 2.42
N ARG A 89 9.97 -22.22 3.65
CA ARG A 89 9.10 -22.25 4.84
C ARG A 89 7.98 -21.21 4.75
N ALA A 90 8.31 -20.02 4.31
CA ALA A 90 7.33 -18.95 4.10
C ALA A 90 6.27 -19.32 3.06
N ALA A 91 6.68 -19.87 1.92
CA ALA A 91 5.77 -20.34 0.88
C ALA A 91 4.83 -21.43 1.41
N ALA A 92 5.37 -22.43 2.14
CA ALA A 92 4.58 -23.49 2.76
C ALA A 92 3.60 -22.98 3.82
N ALA A 93 3.93 -21.89 4.51
CA ALA A 93 3.07 -21.21 5.48
C ALA A 93 2.02 -20.28 4.83
N GLY A 94 1.97 -20.19 3.50
CA GLY A 94 1.02 -19.35 2.78
C GLY A 94 1.40 -17.86 2.69
N VAL A 95 2.63 -17.50 3.07
CA VAL A 95 3.18 -16.16 2.80
C VAL A 95 3.27 -15.96 1.28
N ARG A 96 2.88 -14.78 0.80
CA ARG A 96 2.81 -14.50 -0.64
C ARG A 96 3.93 -13.63 -1.16
N ALA A 97 4.56 -12.85 -0.30
CA ALA A 97 5.52 -11.86 -0.75
C ALA A 97 6.57 -11.53 0.33
N LEU A 98 7.66 -10.92 -0.12
CA LEU A 98 8.62 -10.24 0.75
C LEU A 98 8.64 -8.76 0.43
N LYS A 99 8.67 -7.91 1.47
CA LYS A 99 8.76 -6.46 1.33
C LYS A 99 10.20 -5.99 1.46
N LEU A 100 10.69 -5.37 0.41
CA LEU A 100 11.96 -4.64 0.35
C LEU A 100 11.74 -3.20 0.85
N TYR A 101 12.40 -2.87 1.95
CA TYR A 101 12.63 -1.50 2.38
C TYR A 101 14.13 -1.21 2.23
N PRO A 102 14.55 -0.18 1.47
CA PRO A 102 15.89 0.33 1.61
C PRO A 102 16.12 0.84 3.05
N ALA A 103 17.27 0.54 3.64
CA ALA A 103 17.55 0.89 5.03
C ALA A 103 17.42 2.41 5.25
N GLY A 104 16.56 2.81 6.20
CA GLY A 104 16.30 4.21 6.53
C GLY A 104 15.34 4.95 5.59
N ALA A 105 14.70 4.28 4.62
CA ALA A 105 13.81 4.94 3.66
C ALA A 105 12.51 5.46 4.27
N THR A 106 11.94 4.77 5.25
CA THR A 106 10.65 5.09 5.84
C THR A 106 10.53 4.60 7.28
N THR A 107 9.36 4.71 7.89
CA THR A 107 9.06 4.26 9.26
C THR A 107 9.41 2.78 9.45
N ASN A 108 10.16 2.46 10.52
CA ASN A 108 10.60 1.11 10.88
C ASN A 108 11.39 0.39 9.75
N SER A 109 12.20 1.14 9.00
CA SER A 109 13.04 0.58 7.93
C SER A 109 14.53 0.45 8.31
N ASP A 110 14.87 0.56 9.60
CA ASP A 110 16.25 0.46 10.10
C ASP A 110 16.89 -0.91 9.79
N ALA A 111 16.08 -1.99 9.82
CA ALA A 111 16.51 -3.35 9.48
C ALA A 111 16.47 -3.64 7.96
N GLY A 112 16.20 -2.63 7.15
CA GLY A 112 16.05 -2.74 5.70
C GLY A 112 17.33 -3.17 4.98
N VAL A 113 17.20 -3.32 3.67
CA VAL A 113 18.28 -3.74 2.79
C VAL A 113 19.25 -2.58 2.56
N THR A 114 20.54 -2.82 2.83
CA THR A 114 21.60 -1.82 2.61
C THR A 114 22.16 -1.88 1.20
N ASP A 115 22.26 -3.08 0.63
CA ASP A 115 22.62 -3.33 -0.77
C ASP A 115 21.79 -4.52 -1.29
N ILE A 116 21.05 -4.31 -2.36
CA ILE A 116 20.18 -5.34 -2.93
C ILE A 116 20.93 -6.64 -3.28
N ARG A 117 22.22 -6.54 -3.60
CA ARG A 117 23.06 -7.70 -3.94
C ARG A 117 23.25 -8.67 -2.77
N HIS A 118 23.14 -8.19 -1.52
CA HIS A 118 23.18 -9.07 -0.33
C HIS A 118 22.00 -10.05 -0.33
N THR A 119 20.90 -9.72 -1.00
CA THR A 119 19.66 -10.52 -1.00
C THR A 119 19.52 -11.43 -2.22
N TYR A 120 20.48 -11.47 -3.15
CA TYR A 120 20.34 -12.16 -4.43
C TYR A 120 20.00 -13.64 -4.31
N LYS A 121 20.59 -14.37 -3.36
CA LYS A 121 20.26 -15.78 -3.10
C LYS A 121 18.81 -15.94 -2.62
N THR A 122 18.36 -15.02 -1.80
CA THR A 122 16.97 -14.99 -1.29
C THR A 122 16.00 -14.66 -2.43
N LEU A 123 16.33 -13.71 -3.31
CA LEU A 123 15.52 -13.35 -4.48
C LEU A 123 15.44 -14.52 -5.49
N GLU A 124 16.52 -15.26 -5.69
CA GLU A 124 16.51 -16.47 -6.51
C GLU A 124 15.56 -17.52 -5.93
N ALA A 125 15.60 -17.75 -4.63
CA ALA A 125 14.67 -18.65 -3.95
C ALA A 125 13.21 -18.14 -4.07
N MET A 126 12.97 -16.83 -3.95
CA MET A 126 11.64 -16.23 -4.17
C MET A 126 11.12 -16.52 -5.58
N GLN A 127 11.94 -16.32 -6.61
CA GLN A 127 11.56 -16.63 -8.00
C GLN A 127 11.21 -18.10 -8.17
N GLN A 128 12.01 -19.03 -7.57
CA GLN A 128 11.79 -20.46 -7.62
C GLN A 128 10.49 -20.90 -6.90
N HIS A 129 10.17 -20.28 -5.77
CA HIS A 129 8.99 -20.60 -4.96
C HIS A 129 7.75 -19.76 -5.29
N GLY A 130 7.84 -18.84 -6.25
CA GLY A 130 6.72 -18.03 -6.69
C GLY A 130 6.27 -16.94 -5.69
N LEU A 131 7.16 -16.52 -4.76
CA LEU A 131 6.90 -15.38 -3.90
C LEU A 131 7.20 -14.06 -4.62
N LEU A 132 6.36 -13.06 -4.39
CA LEU A 132 6.50 -11.76 -5.01
C LEU A 132 7.47 -10.86 -4.21
N LEU A 133 8.19 -9.99 -4.90
CA LEU A 133 8.95 -8.91 -4.29
C LEU A 133 8.13 -7.61 -4.31
N LEU A 134 7.85 -7.08 -3.14
CA LEU A 134 7.18 -5.78 -2.95
C LEU A 134 8.24 -4.73 -2.67
N VAL A 135 8.24 -3.63 -3.39
CA VAL A 135 9.37 -2.69 -3.36
C VAL A 135 8.93 -1.31 -2.89
N HIS A 136 9.51 -0.83 -1.77
CA HIS A 136 9.56 0.60 -1.47
C HIS A 136 10.67 1.21 -2.32
N GLY A 137 10.30 1.92 -3.37
CA GLY A 137 11.20 2.29 -4.46
C GLY A 137 11.87 3.64 -4.27
N GLU A 138 12.60 3.86 -3.20
CA GLU A 138 13.37 5.09 -2.97
C GLU A 138 14.83 4.77 -2.62
N VAL A 139 15.77 5.52 -3.21
CA VAL A 139 17.17 5.52 -2.73
C VAL A 139 17.27 6.31 -1.43
N THR A 140 18.23 5.95 -0.57
CA THR A 140 18.48 6.61 0.72
C THR A 140 19.75 7.45 0.75
N ASP A 141 20.39 7.63 -0.41
CA ASP A 141 21.55 8.51 -0.58
C ASP A 141 21.17 9.96 -0.22
N PRO A 142 21.78 10.57 0.81
CA PRO A 142 21.42 11.92 1.25
C PRO A 142 21.76 13.02 0.24
N ALA A 143 22.58 12.72 -0.75
CA ALA A 143 22.90 13.65 -1.86
C ALA A 143 21.76 13.73 -2.90
N ILE A 144 20.80 12.80 -2.86
CA ILE A 144 19.66 12.77 -3.79
C ILE A 144 18.47 13.50 -3.16
N ASP A 145 17.93 14.48 -3.90
CA ASP A 145 16.72 15.19 -3.50
C ASP A 145 15.57 14.20 -3.21
N LEU A 146 14.84 14.45 -2.12
CA LEU A 146 13.74 13.60 -1.68
C LEU A 146 12.70 13.36 -2.80
N PHE A 147 12.48 14.35 -3.66
CA PHE A 147 11.52 14.27 -4.76
C PHE A 147 12.01 13.45 -5.96
N ASP A 148 13.32 13.16 -6.06
CA ASP A 148 13.93 12.43 -7.16
C ASP A 148 14.29 10.98 -6.81
N ARG A 149 14.17 10.59 -5.53
CA ARG A 149 14.60 9.29 -5.00
C ARG A 149 13.97 8.10 -5.71
N GLU A 150 12.69 8.19 -6.09
CA GLU A 150 11.99 7.12 -6.80
C GLU A 150 12.55 6.94 -8.22
N ALA A 151 12.74 8.02 -8.97
CA ALA A 151 13.30 7.96 -10.31
C ALA A 151 14.74 7.38 -10.31
N VAL A 152 15.56 7.81 -9.35
CA VAL A 152 16.93 7.29 -9.18
C VAL A 152 16.93 5.82 -8.78
N PHE A 153 15.95 5.37 -7.96
CA PHE A 153 15.82 3.95 -7.59
C PHE A 153 15.51 3.07 -8.82
N ILE A 154 14.67 3.53 -9.73
CA ILE A 154 14.37 2.80 -10.97
C ILE A 154 15.67 2.52 -11.72
N ASP A 155 16.49 3.54 -11.95
CA ASP A 155 17.72 3.42 -12.72
C ASP A 155 18.80 2.58 -12.02
N ARG A 156 19.01 2.84 -10.72
CA ARG A 156 20.12 2.23 -9.97
C ARG A 156 19.82 0.83 -9.45
N VAL A 157 18.55 0.52 -9.17
CA VAL A 157 18.16 -0.73 -8.50
C VAL A 157 17.18 -1.55 -9.33
N LEU A 158 16.05 -0.97 -9.75
CA LEU A 158 14.94 -1.76 -10.27
C LEU A 158 15.23 -2.31 -11.68
N ILE A 159 15.84 -1.53 -12.57
CA ILE A 159 16.23 -1.98 -13.92
C ILE A 159 17.28 -3.09 -13.83
N PRO A 160 18.41 -2.96 -13.08
CA PRO A 160 19.34 -4.06 -12.89
C PRO A 160 18.70 -5.30 -12.27
N LEU A 161 17.86 -5.12 -11.25
CA LEU A 161 17.16 -6.22 -10.58
C LEU A 161 16.26 -7.01 -11.56
N ARG A 162 15.49 -6.32 -12.38
CA ARG A 162 14.62 -6.94 -13.39
C ARG A 162 15.43 -7.72 -14.42
N ARG A 163 16.59 -7.21 -14.84
CA ARG A 163 17.52 -7.90 -15.75
C ARG A 163 18.04 -9.20 -15.13
N ASP A 164 18.43 -9.14 -13.84
CA ASP A 164 19.07 -10.26 -13.15
C ASP A 164 18.03 -11.32 -12.71
N PHE A 165 16.77 -10.93 -12.49
CA PHE A 165 15.65 -11.80 -12.12
C PHE A 165 14.44 -11.59 -13.05
N PRO A 166 14.48 -12.09 -14.29
CA PRO A 166 13.48 -11.77 -15.31
C PRO A 166 12.08 -12.33 -15.04
N GLU A 167 11.96 -13.39 -14.24
CA GLU A 167 10.68 -14.04 -13.93
C GLU A 167 10.18 -13.75 -12.51
N LEU A 168 10.97 -13.07 -11.68
CA LEU A 168 10.53 -12.65 -10.35
C LEU A 168 9.38 -11.65 -10.49
N LYS A 169 8.21 -11.97 -9.93
CA LYS A 169 7.11 -11.00 -9.87
C LYS A 169 7.47 -9.87 -8.92
N ILE A 170 7.45 -8.64 -9.41
CA ILE A 170 7.75 -7.43 -8.64
C ILE A 170 6.52 -6.54 -8.61
N VAL A 171 6.16 -6.06 -7.43
CA VAL A 171 5.17 -4.98 -7.24
C VAL A 171 5.91 -3.73 -6.81
N PHE A 172 5.90 -2.71 -7.66
CA PHE A 172 6.39 -1.39 -7.33
C PHE A 172 5.31 -0.67 -6.52
N GLU A 173 5.49 -0.66 -5.22
CA GLU A 173 4.48 -0.19 -4.27
C GLU A 173 4.34 1.33 -4.27
N HIS A 174 3.10 1.83 -4.01
CA HIS A 174 2.76 3.24 -3.78
C HIS A 174 3.48 4.22 -4.70
N LEU A 175 3.38 4.00 -6.04
CA LEU A 175 4.00 4.85 -7.04
C LEU A 175 3.71 6.34 -6.81
N THR A 176 4.72 7.18 -7.00
CA THR A 176 4.59 8.63 -6.82
C THR A 176 5.03 9.45 -8.03
N THR A 177 5.73 8.86 -8.99
CA THR A 177 6.31 9.59 -10.13
C THR A 177 5.76 9.11 -11.47
N LYS A 178 5.82 9.99 -12.47
CA LYS A 178 5.56 9.61 -13.87
C LYS A 178 6.57 8.60 -14.40
N GLU A 179 7.82 8.69 -13.94
CA GLU A 179 8.88 7.74 -14.28
C GLU A 179 8.52 6.33 -13.82
N GLY A 180 7.99 6.19 -12.58
CA GLY A 180 7.49 4.93 -12.06
C GLY A 180 6.31 4.39 -12.86
N ALA A 181 5.32 5.23 -13.16
CA ALA A 181 4.16 4.86 -13.97
C ALA A 181 4.56 4.39 -15.38
N HIS A 182 5.47 5.10 -16.04
CA HIS A 182 5.98 4.73 -17.36
C HIS A 182 6.80 3.43 -17.31
N TYR A 183 7.68 3.30 -16.31
CA TYR A 183 8.46 2.07 -16.13
C TYR A 183 7.54 0.84 -16.00
N VAL A 184 6.52 0.88 -15.14
CA VAL A 184 5.60 -0.25 -14.94
C VAL A 184 4.77 -0.54 -16.19
N ARG A 185 4.28 0.50 -16.88
CA ARG A 185 3.55 0.36 -18.15
C ARG A 185 4.38 -0.40 -19.19
N ASP A 186 5.67 -0.06 -19.29
CA ASP A 186 6.57 -0.56 -20.33
C ASP A 186 7.30 -1.86 -19.90
N ALA A 187 7.30 -2.18 -18.60
CA ALA A 187 7.85 -3.42 -18.07
C ALA A 187 6.98 -4.63 -18.43
N GLY A 188 7.61 -5.80 -18.55
CA GLY A 188 6.94 -7.04 -18.90
C GLY A 188 5.94 -7.52 -17.83
N ARG A 189 5.21 -8.59 -18.13
CA ARG A 189 4.10 -9.19 -17.33
C ARG A 189 4.43 -9.50 -15.85
N PHE A 190 5.69 -9.52 -15.47
CA PHE A 190 6.15 -9.80 -14.11
C PHE A 190 6.32 -8.54 -13.26
N THR A 191 5.87 -7.37 -13.76
CA THR A 191 5.91 -6.11 -13.01
C THR A 191 4.51 -5.53 -12.91
N GLY A 192 4.05 -5.26 -11.69
CA GLY A 192 2.83 -4.52 -11.38
C GLY A 192 3.14 -3.41 -10.38
N ALA A 193 2.14 -2.61 -10.04
CA ALA A 193 2.31 -1.51 -9.10
C ALA A 193 1.04 -1.21 -8.31
N THR A 194 1.20 -0.77 -7.07
CA THR A 194 0.11 -0.15 -6.30
C THR A 194 0.15 1.36 -6.43
N ILE A 195 -1.02 1.98 -6.44
CA ILE A 195 -1.17 3.43 -6.38
C ILE A 195 -2.18 3.77 -5.28
N THR A 196 -1.79 4.67 -4.36
CA THR A 196 -2.61 5.05 -3.22
C THR A 196 -3.62 6.13 -3.57
N ALA A 197 -4.74 6.19 -2.85
CA ALA A 197 -5.74 7.24 -3.04
C ALA A 197 -5.17 8.66 -2.82
N HIS A 198 -4.30 8.82 -1.83
CA HIS A 198 -3.72 10.14 -1.54
C HIS A 198 -2.74 10.61 -2.63
N HIS A 199 -2.01 9.73 -3.32
CA HIS A 199 -1.19 10.11 -4.47
C HIS A 199 -2.02 10.38 -5.74
N LEU A 200 -3.23 9.85 -5.86
CA LEU A 200 -4.17 10.20 -6.93
C LEU A 200 -4.86 11.55 -6.69
N LEU A 201 -5.23 11.85 -5.45
CA LEU A 201 -6.02 13.03 -5.10
C LEU A 201 -5.19 14.29 -4.88
N TYR A 202 -3.94 14.16 -4.40
CA TYR A 202 -3.15 15.28 -3.93
C TYR A 202 -1.77 15.36 -4.56
N ASN A 203 -1.32 16.58 -4.84
CA ASN A 203 0.07 16.90 -5.10
C ASN A 203 0.73 17.46 -3.83
N ARG A 204 2.03 17.73 -3.87
CA ARG A 204 2.81 18.19 -2.72
C ARG A 204 2.33 19.50 -2.05
N ASN A 205 1.52 20.31 -2.76
CA ASN A 205 0.96 21.54 -2.16
C ASN A 205 0.05 21.21 -0.98
N ALA A 206 -0.60 20.03 -0.97
CA ALA A 206 -1.47 19.62 0.12
C ALA A 206 -0.77 19.55 1.48
N ILE A 207 0.55 19.35 1.49
CA ILE A 207 1.36 19.32 2.73
C ILE A 207 1.50 20.72 3.33
N PHE A 208 1.43 21.79 2.51
CA PHE A 208 1.82 23.15 2.89
C PHE A 208 0.68 24.19 2.83
N THR A 209 -0.46 23.82 2.26
CA THR A 209 -1.58 24.76 2.10
C THR A 209 -2.16 25.16 3.46
N GLY A 210 -2.07 26.47 3.77
CA GLY A 210 -2.54 27.01 5.05
C GLY A 210 -1.61 26.75 6.24
N GLY A 211 -0.40 26.26 5.99
CA GLY A 211 0.60 25.85 6.97
C GLY A 211 1.04 24.40 6.75
N ILE A 212 1.85 23.87 7.67
CA ILE A 212 2.26 22.45 7.59
C ILE A 212 1.09 21.56 8.00
N ARG A 213 0.73 20.63 7.14
CA ARG A 213 -0.35 19.66 7.35
C ARG A 213 0.22 18.25 7.54
N PRO A 214 0.56 17.85 8.77
CA PRO A 214 1.29 16.61 9.04
C PRO A 214 0.54 15.35 8.62
N HIS A 215 -0.81 15.37 8.59
CA HIS A 215 -1.62 14.21 8.17
C HIS A 215 -1.57 13.92 6.67
N TYR A 216 -1.00 14.84 5.87
CA TYR A 216 -0.68 14.62 4.45
C TYR A 216 0.77 14.20 4.21
N TYR A 217 1.61 14.17 5.26
CA TYR A 217 2.99 13.71 5.16
C TYR A 217 3.06 12.20 5.18
N CYS A 218 3.58 11.63 4.08
CA CYS A 218 3.85 10.20 3.87
C CYS A 218 5.22 10.02 3.22
N LEU A 219 5.74 8.82 3.19
CA LEU A 219 6.89 8.39 2.40
C LEU A 219 6.53 7.14 1.60
N PRO A 220 6.68 7.21 0.26
CA PRO A 220 7.23 8.32 -0.54
C PRO A 220 6.32 9.56 -0.48
N VAL A 221 6.97 10.73 -0.50
CA VAL A 221 6.26 12.02 -0.36
C VAL A 221 5.42 12.34 -1.60
N LEU A 222 4.30 13.07 -1.41
CA LEU A 222 3.52 13.63 -2.50
C LEU A 222 4.41 14.45 -3.45
N LYS A 223 4.25 14.27 -4.76
CA LYS A 223 5.09 14.87 -5.80
C LYS A 223 4.39 16.08 -6.47
N ARG A 224 4.98 16.59 -7.54
CA ARG A 224 4.42 17.67 -8.37
C ARG A 224 3.13 17.21 -9.06
N GLU A 225 2.30 18.18 -9.50
CA GLU A 225 1.07 17.93 -10.23
C GLU A 225 1.27 17.07 -11.48
N THR A 226 2.37 17.28 -12.22
CA THR A 226 2.70 16.49 -13.42
C THR A 226 2.86 15.00 -13.11
N HIS A 227 3.38 14.65 -11.94
CA HIS A 227 3.46 13.26 -11.50
C HIS A 227 2.09 12.72 -11.11
N ARG A 228 1.31 13.49 -10.31
CA ARG A 228 -0.04 13.11 -9.92
C ARG A 228 -0.93 12.80 -11.14
N LEU A 229 -0.89 13.65 -12.15
CA LEU A 229 -1.66 13.43 -13.39
C LEU A 229 -1.25 12.15 -14.12
N ALA A 230 0.05 11.82 -14.16
CA ALA A 230 0.52 10.57 -14.73
C ALA A 230 0.07 9.33 -13.94
N LEU A 231 -0.03 9.44 -12.59
CA LEU A 231 -0.59 8.37 -11.77
C LEU A 231 -2.09 8.18 -12.00
N VAL A 232 -2.85 9.28 -12.14
CA VAL A 232 -4.27 9.22 -12.49
C VAL A 232 -4.46 8.55 -13.85
N GLU A 233 -3.69 8.94 -14.86
CA GLU A 233 -3.70 8.31 -16.18
C GLU A 233 -3.42 6.80 -16.06
N ALA A 234 -2.38 6.40 -15.33
CA ALA A 234 -2.03 4.99 -15.14
C ALA A 234 -3.14 4.19 -14.45
N ALA A 235 -3.69 4.71 -13.33
CA ALA A 235 -4.75 4.04 -12.56
C ALA A 235 -6.05 3.87 -13.38
N THR A 236 -6.38 4.85 -14.21
CA THR A 236 -7.62 4.87 -15.01
C THR A 236 -7.47 4.31 -16.43
N SER A 237 -6.26 3.87 -16.81
CA SER A 237 -5.95 3.33 -18.14
C SER A 237 -6.67 2.02 -18.47
N GLY A 238 -7.11 1.27 -17.44
CA GLY A 238 -7.61 -0.09 -17.57
C GLY A 238 -6.51 -1.15 -17.73
N SER A 239 -5.23 -0.76 -17.61
CA SER A 239 -4.10 -1.70 -17.61
C SER A 239 -4.11 -2.56 -16.35
N ASP A 240 -3.95 -3.87 -16.52
CA ASP A 240 -3.87 -4.87 -15.44
C ASP A 240 -2.59 -4.77 -14.58
N ARG A 241 -1.70 -3.84 -14.93
CA ARG A 241 -0.45 -3.62 -14.19
C ARG A 241 -0.62 -2.74 -12.97
N PHE A 242 -1.69 -1.96 -12.89
CA PHE A 242 -1.95 -1.03 -11.81
C PHE A 242 -3.16 -1.48 -11.00
N PHE A 243 -3.01 -1.49 -9.67
CA PHE A 243 -4.07 -1.91 -8.76
C PHE A 243 -4.01 -1.17 -7.42
N LEU A 244 -5.06 -1.32 -6.63
CA LEU A 244 -5.24 -0.64 -5.36
C LEU A 244 -4.24 -1.13 -4.31
N GLY A 245 -3.59 -0.21 -3.64
CA GLY A 245 -2.85 -0.42 -2.40
C GLY A 245 -2.93 0.86 -1.59
N THR A 246 -3.57 0.81 -0.43
CA THR A 246 -3.90 2.03 0.32
C THR A 246 -2.71 2.70 0.93
N ASP A 247 -1.68 1.95 1.30
CA ASP A 247 -0.61 2.37 2.21
C ASP A 247 -1.19 3.10 3.43
N SER A 248 -2.36 2.63 3.89
CA SER A 248 -2.95 3.17 5.11
C SER A 248 -2.02 2.88 6.28
N ALA A 249 -1.43 3.95 6.83
CA ALA A 249 -0.39 3.87 7.83
C ALA A 249 -0.79 4.63 9.11
N PRO A 250 -1.40 3.93 10.08
CA PRO A 250 -1.91 4.57 11.29
C PRO A 250 -0.78 5.02 12.21
N HIS A 251 -0.87 6.27 12.68
CA HIS A 251 -0.06 6.87 13.73
C HIS A 251 -0.95 7.73 14.60
N ALA A 252 -0.76 7.66 15.91
CA ALA A 252 -1.48 8.54 16.83
C ALA A 252 -1.30 10.01 16.45
N ALA A 253 -2.36 10.82 16.56
CA ALA A 253 -2.36 12.21 16.13
C ALA A 253 -1.20 13.02 16.73
N HIS A 254 -0.94 12.84 18.03
CA HIS A 254 0.16 13.54 18.71
C HIS A 254 1.56 13.17 18.17
N LEU A 255 1.74 11.98 17.57
CA LEU A 255 3.01 11.59 16.93
C LEU A 255 3.16 12.20 15.52
N LYS A 256 2.04 12.45 14.85
CA LYS A 256 2.03 13.16 13.56
C LYS A 256 2.24 14.67 13.75
N GLU A 257 1.66 15.24 14.79
CA GLU A 257 1.67 16.66 15.11
C GLU A 257 2.88 17.07 15.98
N HIS A 258 3.87 16.19 16.05
CA HIS A 258 5.14 16.41 16.74
C HIS A 258 6.16 17.10 15.82
N ALA A 259 7.18 17.74 16.40
CA ALA A 259 8.28 18.38 15.65
C ALA A 259 8.99 17.42 14.67
N LEU A 260 9.05 16.13 14.99
CA LEU A 260 9.56 15.05 14.13
C LEU A 260 8.41 14.15 13.70
N GLY A 261 7.37 14.72 13.09
CA GLY A 261 6.15 14.02 12.76
C GLY A 261 6.38 12.73 11.93
N CYS A 262 5.66 11.65 12.29
CA CYS A 262 5.76 10.37 11.58
C CYS A 262 5.24 10.47 10.14
N ALA A 263 5.92 9.79 9.20
CA ALA A 263 5.41 9.59 7.84
C ALA A 263 4.31 8.51 7.82
N GLY A 264 3.22 8.79 7.12
CA GLY A 264 2.11 7.88 6.90
C GLY A 264 0.76 8.61 6.90
N CYS A 265 -0.09 8.32 5.91
CA CYS A 265 -1.47 8.79 5.84
C CYS A 265 -2.39 7.65 6.31
N TYR A 266 -3.36 7.96 7.18
CA TYR A 266 -4.37 6.97 7.53
C TYR A 266 -5.60 7.11 6.64
N THR A 267 -5.77 6.20 5.71
CA THR A 267 -6.89 6.15 4.77
C THR A 267 -7.86 5.00 5.05
N GLY A 268 -7.52 4.06 5.95
CA GLY A 268 -8.26 2.83 6.18
C GLY A 268 -9.74 3.01 6.57
N LEU A 269 -10.14 4.18 7.08
CA LEU A 269 -11.54 4.47 7.39
C LEU A 269 -12.40 4.69 6.13
N THR A 270 -11.83 5.33 5.10
CA THR A 270 -12.55 5.86 3.93
C THR A 270 -11.86 5.51 2.61
N ALA A 271 -11.09 4.42 2.58
CA ALA A 271 -10.20 4.13 1.46
C ALA A 271 -10.96 4.03 0.14
N ILE A 272 -12.00 3.21 0.08
CA ILE A 272 -12.69 2.96 -1.20
C ILE A 272 -13.48 4.18 -1.67
N GLU A 273 -13.99 5.00 -0.74
CA GLU A 273 -14.65 6.28 -1.06
C GLU A 273 -13.66 7.28 -1.66
N LEU A 274 -12.43 7.35 -1.14
CA LEU A 274 -11.37 8.19 -1.69
C LEU A 274 -10.96 7.76 -3.10
N TYR A 275 -10.87 6.45 -3.36
CA TYR A 275 -10.64 5.94 -4.71
C TYR A 275 -11.82 6.26 -5.64
N ALA A 276 -13.05 6.10 -5.18
CA ALA A 276 -14.24 6.47 -5.98
C ALA A 276 -14.21 7.96 -6.34
N GLU A 277 -13.85 8.85 -5.37
CA GLU A 277 -13.69 10.29 -5.64
C GLU A 277 -12.58 10.55 -6.68
N ALA A 278 -11.45 9.86 -6.59
CA ALA A 278 -10.34 10.03 -7.54
C ALA A 278 -10.73 9.61 -8.97
N PHE A 279 -11.43 8.47 -9.10
CA PHE A 279 -11.88 7.95 -10.40
C PHE A 279 -13.04 8.76 -10.98
N ASP A 280 -13.95 9.25 -10.13
CA ASP A 280 -15.04 10.14 -10.53
C ASP A 280 -14.51 11.49 -11.06
N ASN A 281 -13.55 12.09 -10.34
CA ASN A 281 -12.88 13.31 -10.76
C ASN A 281 -12.15 13.18 -12.12
N ALA A 282 -11.68 11.96 -12.42
CA ALA A 282 -11.07 11.63 -13.70
C ALA A 282 -12.09 11.25 -14.79
N GLY A 283 -13.39 11.16 -14.48
CA GLY A 283 -14.43 10.69 -15.40
C GLY A 283 -14.30 9.21 -15.78
N ALA A 284 -13.70 8.38 -14.92
CA ALA A 284 -13.31 7.00 -15.20
C ALA A 284 -13.83 6.00 -14.14
N LEU A 285 -15.02 6.25 -13.57
CA LEU A 285 -15.63 5.36 -12.58
C LEU A 285 -15.81 3.91 -13.07
N ASP A 286 -15.99 3.73 -14.38
CA ASP A 286 -16.09 2.43 -15.03
C ASP A 286 -14.79 1.60 -14.96
N LYS A 287 -13.67 2.22 -14.63
CA LYS A 287 -12.37 1.56 -14.45
C LYS A 287 -12.08 1.18 -13.00
N LEU A 288 -12.87 1.70 -12.04
CA LEU A 288 -12.60 1.48 -10.61
C LEU A 288 -12.62 -0.01 -10.24
N GLU A 289 -13.58 -0.79 -10.73
CA GLU A 289 -13.67 -2.22 -10.42
C GLU A 289 -12.43 -2.98 -10.88
N GLY A 290 -11.95 -2.75 -12.10
CA GLY A 290 -10.70 -3.35 -12.62
C GLY A 290 -9.54 -3.08 -11.69
N PHE A 291 -9.31 -1.80 -11.37
CA PHE A 291 -8.21 -1.33 -10.53
C PHE A 291 -8.31 -1.81 -9.08
N ALA A 292 -9.49 -1.79 -8.47
CA ALA A 292 -9.66 -2.07 -7.05
C ALA A 292 -9.85 -3.56 -6.73
N SER A 293 -10.46 -4.32 -7.67
CA SER A 293 -11.00 -5.64 -7.34
C SER A 293 -10.49 -6.78 -8.24
N LEU A 294 -10.02 -6.49 -9.45
CA LEU A 294 -9.71 -7.55 -10.42
C LEU A 294 -8.22 -7.69 -10.72
N HIS A 295 -7.51 -6.60 -10.99
CA HIS A 295 -6.12 -6.63 -11.44
C HIS A 295 -5.17 -7.19 -10.37
N GLY A 296 -5.37 -6.79 -9.10
CA GLY A 296 -4.54 -7.26 -8.00
C GLY A 296 -4.60 -8.78 -7.80
N PRO A 297 -5.77 -9.40 -7.53
CA PRO A 297 -5.84 -10.85 -7.39
C PRO A 297 -5.30 -11.59 -8.61
N ASP A 298 -5.57 -11.13 -9.83
CA ASP A 298 -5.03 -11.74 -11.06
C ASP A 298 -3.50 -11.70 -11.08
N PHE A 299 -2.88 -10.55 -10.70
CA PHE A 299 -1.42 -10.43 -10.61
C PHE A 299 -0.82 -11.35 -9.55
N TYR A 300 -1.46 -11.46 -8.37
CA TYR A 300 -1.04 -12.33 -7.28
C TYR A 300 -1.37 -13.81 -7.51
N GLY A 301 -2.15 -14.15 -8.53
CA GLY A 301 -2.59 -15.51 -8.81
C GLY A 301 -3.57 -16.03 -7.75
N LEU A 302 -4.42 -15.16 -7.22
CA LEU A 302 -5.46 -15.48 -6.25
C LEU A 302 -6.85 -15.38 -6.89
N PRO A 303 -7.84 -16.14 -6.40
CA PRO A 303 -9.20 -16.02 -6.91
C PRO A 303 -9.76 -14.61 -6.61
N ARG A 304 -10.58 -14.07 -7.52
CA ARG A 304 -11.33 -12.83 -7.29
C ARG A 304 -12.38 -13.07 -6.20
N ASN A 305 -12.74 -12.02 -5.45
CA ASN A 305 -13.81 -12.12 -4.45
C ASN A 305 -15.15 -12.43 -5.13
N GLY A 306 -16.02 -13.17 -4.45
CA GLY A 306 -17.35 -13.55 -4.98
C GLY A 306 -18.48 -12.63 -4.55
N ASP A 307 -18.24 -11.77 -3.56
CA ASP A 307 -19.19 -10.79 -3.03
C ASP A 307 -18.94 -9.39 -3.62
N THR A 308 -19.87 -8.48 -3.39
CA THR A 308 -19.81 -7.11 -3.92
C THR A 308 -19.99 -6.09 -2.83
N ILE A 309 -19.54 -4.86 -3.11
CA ILE A 309 -19.86 -3.67 -2.32
C ILE A 309 -20.54 -2.63 -3.19
N THR A 310 -21.34 -1.76 -2.57
CA THR A 310 -22.00 -0.64 -3.24
C THR A 310 -21.55 0.67 -2.65
N LEU A 311 -21.14 1.59 -3.53
CA LEU A 311 -20.84 2.97 -3.21
C LEU A 311 -21.98 3.84 -3.75
N ARG A 312 -22.50 4.75 -2.92
CA ARG A 312 -23.53 5.71 -3.29
C ARG A 312 -22.96 7.11 -3.31
N ARG A 313 -23.40 7.91 -4.28
CA ARG A 313 -23.13 9.35 -4.30
C ARG A 313 -23.95 10.02 -3.21
N GLU A 314 -23.36 10.19 -2.07
CA GLU A 314 -23.95 10.75 -0.86
C GLU A 314 -22.89 11.58 -0.13
N THR A 315 -23.18 12.87 0.08
CA THR A 315 -22.27 13.73 0.84
C THR A 315 -22.36 13.43 2.33
N TRP A 316 -21.24 13.17 2.94
CA TRP A 316 -21.13 12.91 4.37
C TRP A 316 -19.81 13.47 4.93
N THR A 317 -19.76 13.72 6.23
CA THR A 317 -18.57 14.25 6.90
C THR A 317 -17.79 13.11 7.53
N VAL A 318 -16.49 13.02 7.18
CA VAL A 318 -15.55 12.08 7.80
C VAL A 318 -15.34 12.47 9.27
N PRO A 319 -15.42 11.53 10.23
CA PRO A 319 -15.08 11.83 11.62
C PRO A 319 -13.73 12.55 11.74
N GLU A 320 -13.68 13.61 12.55
CA GLU A 320 -12.43 14.37 12.77
C GLU A 320 -11.29 13.46 13.26
N THR A 321 -11.62 12.58 14.20
CA THR A 321 -10.71 11.55 14.74
C THR A 321 -11.48 10.28 15.04
N VAL A 322 -10.75 9.17 15.16
CA VAL A 322 -11.25 7.89 15.66
C VAL A 322 -10.38 7.40 16.82
N PRO A 323 -10.92 6.55 17.73
CA PRO A 323 -10.12 5.97 18.80
C PRO A 323 -8.94 5.15 18.28
N TYR A 324 -7.79 5.23 18.99
CA TYR A 324 -6.57 4.46 18.69
C TYR A 324 -5.84 4.07 19.98
N GLY A 325 -6.33 3.05 20.65
CA GLY A 325 -5.95 2.75 22.01
C GLY A 325 -6.35 3.91 22.94
N GLU A 326 -5.39 4.43 23.72
CA GLU A 326 -5.58 5.59 24.59
C GLU A 326 -5.43 6.95 23.85
N ALA A 327 -5.07 6.91 22.56
CA ALA A 327 -4.85 8.09 21.74
C ALA A 327 -5.97 8.27 20.72
N ALA A 328 -5.88 9.34 19.91
CA ALA A 328 -6.71 9.59 18.74
C ALA A 328 -5.91 9.33 17.47
N LEU A 329 -6.60 8.86 16.43
CA LEU A 329 -6.11 8.70 15.07
C LEU A 329 -6.92 9.64 14.17
N LYS A 330 -6.26 10.50 13.42
CA LYS A 330 -6.91 11.38 12.45
C LYS A 330 -6.87 10.75 11.06
N PRO A 331 -8.04 10.39 10.50
CA PRO A 331 -8.08 9.91 9.12
C PRO A 331 -7.76 11.03 8.13
N LEU A 332 -7.27 10.66 6.96
CA LEU A 332 -7.17 11.60 5.84
C LEU A 332 -8.55 12.18 5.55
N ARG A 333 -8.67 13.48 5.36
CA ARG A 333 -9.95 14.21 5.25
C ARG A 333 -10.79 14.23 6.54
N GLY A 334 -10.22 13.90 7.72
CA GLY A 334 -10.93 14.04 9.00
C GLY A 334 -11.49 15.43 9.21
N GLY A 335 -12.82 15.53 9.48
CA GLY A 335 -13.59 16.78 9.55
C GLY A 335 -14.05 17.35 8.21
N GLU A 336 -13.60 16.80 7.09
CA GLU A 336 -13.99 17.25 5.74
C GLU A 336 -15.12 16.37 5.17
N THR A 337 -15.75 16.82 4.09
CA THR A 337 -16.82 16.07 3.41
C THR A 337 -16.25 15.23 2.26
N LEU A 338 -16.84 14.03 2.07
CA LEU A 338 -16.68 13.18 0.89
C LEU A 338 -17.99 13.10 0.10
N GLY A 339 -17.90 12.95 -1.21
CA GLY A 339 -19.04 12.84 -2.11
C GLY A 339 -19.54 11.42 -2.34
N TRP A 340 -18.77 10.42 -1.90
CA TRP A 340 -19.09 9.01 -2.02
C TRP A 340 -19.15 8.34 -0.65
N ARG A 341 -20.03 7.37 -0.48
CA ARG A 341 -20.20 6.62 0.76
C ARG A 341 -20.40 5.14 0.48
N LEU A 342 -19.66 4.30 1.19
CA LEU A 342 -19.87 2.86 1.20
C LEU A 342 -21.21 2.55 1.87
N VAL A 343 -22.08 1.80 1.18
CA VAL A 343 -23.34 1.32 1.73
C VAL A 343 -23.07 -0.02 2.38
N ALA A 344 -23.40 -0.15 3.68
CA ALA A 344 -23.19 -1.35 4.47
C ALA A 344 -24.14 -2.50 4.09
#